data_40cf0a4fad97801468852c82aed0f84d
#
_entry.id   40cf0a4fad97801468852c82aed0f84d
#
_cell.length_a   1.000
_cell.length_b   1.000
_cell.length_c   1.000
_cell.angle_alpha   90.00
_cell.angle_beta   90.00
_cell.angle_gamma   90.00
#
_symmetry.space_group_name_H-M   'P 1'
#
loop_
_entity.id
_entity.type
_entity.pdbx_description
1 polymer ?
#
loop_
_entity_poly.entity_id
_entity_poly.type
_entity_poly.pdbx_seq_one_letter_code
_entity_poly.pdbx_strand_id
1 'polypeptide(L)'
;ELAPAISKHDDWMRSKHILLVPYHMIGAASLESGVLGGYARHVRKLHPEAAVPGFYLSERLFADANALRGHLGDAGFFAALNANSGASGADDGWGDAAGGWDAVSFDAVLNGQAGEDDRTRLVSDLIGSLFCAFTDLANTQSGGYVEFDEGLRVMTQHAKALGYDAIILFLDELILWLASHLSDQGFVQREIQKVVKLVETGIPRELPMVSFIARQRDLREFVGDQYSGAQQVVLSDSLKHWEGRFHTITLEDRNLPVIAERRLLRPIDESARA
;
A
#
# COMPACT_ATOMS: atom_id res chain seq x y z
N GLU A 1 8.38 -34.12 4.07
CA GLU A 1 9.32 -33.76 5.15
C GLU A 1 10.06 -32.47 4.77
N LEU A 2 10.11 -31.50 5.68
CA LEU A 2 10.94 -30.32 5.49
C LEU A 2 12.41 -30.73 5.51
N ALA A 3 13.21 -30.11 4.63
CA ALA A 3 14.65 -30.41 4.63
C ALA A 3 15.26 -30.16 6.02
N PRO A 4 16.20 -30.99 6.49
CA PRO A 4 16.80 -30.86 7.82
C PRO A 4 17.39 -29.48 8.08
N ALA A 5 17.81 -28.77 7.03
CA ALA A 5 18.32 -27.40 7.11
C ALA A 5 17.23 -26.38 7.53
N ILE A 6 15.96 -26.67 7.26
CA ILE A 6 14.81 -25.82 7.64
C ILE A 6 14.30 -26.22 9.04
N SER A 7 14.21 -27.51 9.31
CA SER A 7 13.67 -28.01 10.59
C SER A 7 14.47 -27.56 11.81
N LYS A 8 15.78 -27.30 11.67
CA LYS A 8 16.59 -26.73 12.77
C LYS A 8 16.16 -25.35 13.22
N HIS A 9 15.35 -24.65 12.42
CA HIS A 9 14.81 -23.31 12.72
C HIS A 9 13.35 -23.35 13.17
N ASP A 10 12.71 -24.52 13.23
CA ASP A 10 11.28 -24.67 13.53
C ASP A 10 10.89 -24.02 14.84
N ASP A 11 11.65 -24.24 15.91
CA ASP A 11 11.34 -23.68 17.24
C ASP A 11 11.41 -22.15 17.22
N TRP A 12 12.41 -21.59 16.56
CA TRP A 12 12.53 -20.15 16.38
C TRP A 12 11.36 -19.61 15.55
N MET A 13 11.02 -20.24 14.42
CA MET A 13 9.90 -19.82 13.57
C MET A 13 8.55 -19.87 14.29
N ARG A 14 8.32 -20.93 15.08
CA ARG A 14 7.08 -21.09 15.85
C ARG A 14 6.93 -20.03 16.97
N SER A 15 8.05 -19.49 17.45
CA SER A 15 8.03 -18.40 18.44
C SER A 15 7.70 -17.03 17.85
N LYS A 16 7.61 -16.88 16.50
CA LYS A 16 7.42 -15.63 15.82
C LYS A 16 6.00 -15.46 15.28
N HIS A 17 5.43 -14.30 15.54
CA HIS A 17 4.20 -13.84 14.93
C HIS A 17 4.51 -13.16 13.62
N ILE A 18 4.32 -13.87 12.49
CA ILE A 18 4.60 -13.35 11.15
C ILE A 18 3.29 -13.01 10.45
N LEU A 19 3.16 -11.77 10.01
CA LEU A 19 2.02 -11.33 9.22
C LEU A 19 2.24 -11.69 7.75
N LEU A 20 1.40 -12.58 7.22
CA LEU A 20 1.39 -12.96 5.82
C LEU A 20 0.37 -12.10 5.08
N VAL A 21 0.82 -11.29 4.12
CA VAL A 21 -0.05 -10.41 3.33
C VAL A 21 -0.06 -10.89 1.88
N PRO A 22 -1.07 -11.67 1.47
CA PRO A 22 -1.25 -12.04 0.08
C PRO A 22 -1.78 -10.87 -0.71
N TYR A 23 -1.25 -10.69 -1.92
CA TYR A 23 -1.51 -9.51 -2.70
C TYR A 23 -1.66 -9.81 -4.19
N HIS A 24 -2.73 -9.32 -4.79
CA HIS A 24 -2.98 -9.46 -6.22
C HIS A 24 -2.96 -8.08 -6.88
N MET A 25 -2.03 -7.87 -7.82
CA MET A 25 -1.78 -6.54 -8.40
C MET A 25 -2.78 -6.13 -9.49
N ILE A 26 -3.45 -7.08 -10.14
CA ILE A 26 -4.39 -6.76 -11.23
C ILE A 26 -5.50 -5.84 -10.72
N GLY A 27 -5.71 -4.74 -11.43
CA GLY A 27 -6.69 -3.71 -11.06
C GLY A 27 -6.19 -2.64 -10.10
N ALA A 28 -4.95 -2.74 -9.60
CA ALA A 28 -4.35 -1.67 -8.82
C ALA A 28 -4.00 -0.45 -9.69
N ALA A 29 -4.33 0.75 -9.21
CA ALA A 29 -4.02 1.99 -9.91
C ALA A 29 -2.53 2.38 -9.80
N SER A 30 -1.85 1.94 -8.74
CA SER A 30 -0.42 2.16 -8.48
C SER A 30 0.12 1.09 -7.53
N LEU A 31 1.42 1.00 -7.35
CA LEU A 31 2.05 0.09 -6.40
C LEU A 31 1.62 0.41 -4.96
N GLU A 32 1.45 1.70 -4.62
CA GLU A 32 0.94 2.12 -3.32
C GLU A 32 -0.49 1.60 -3.09
N SER A 33 -1.41 1.90 -4.02
CA SER A 33 -2.81 1.46 -3.89
C SER A 33 -2.88 -0.05 -3.79
N GLY A 34 -2.01 -0.66 -4.52
CA GLY A 34 -1.76 -2.04 -4.56
C GLY A 34 -1.33 -2.54 -3.18
N VAL A 35 -0.12 -2.36 -2.77
CA VAL A 35 0.52 -2.93 -1.58
C VAL A 35 -0.08 -2.34 -0.28
N LEU A 36 -0.13 -1.02 -0.16
CA LEU A 36 -0.59 -0.37 1.08
C LEU A 36 -2.10 -0.56 1.27
N GLY A 37 -2.89 -0.36 0.21
CA GLY A 37 -4.33 -0.59 0.25
C GLY A 37 -4.68 -2.05 0.51
N GLY A 38 -3.90 -3.00 -0.03
CA GLY A 38 -4.07 -4.41 0.25
C GLY A 38 -3.77 -4.78 1.68
N TYR A 39 -2.68 -4.26 2.22
CA TYR A 39 -2.36 -4.40 3.63
C TYR A 39 -3.50 -3.89 4.52
N ALA A 40 -3.98 -2.68 4.29
CA ALA A 40 -5.07 -2.10 5.07
C ALA A 40 -6.33 -2.99 5.04
N ARG A 41 -6.72 -3.47 3.85
CA ARG A 41 -7.87 -4.38 3.70
C ARG A 41 -7.64 -5.72 4.39
N HIS A 42 -6.43 -6.27 4.30
CA HIS A 42 -6.08 -7.54 4.93
C HIS A 42 -6.10 -7.45 6.45
N VAL A 43 -5.46 -6.44 7.02
CA VAL A 43 -5.41 -6.21 8.46
C VAL A 43 -6.80 -5.93 9.03
N ARG A 44 -7.65 -5.15 8.33
CA ARG A 44 -9.03 -4.92 8.78
C ARG A 44 -9.84 -6.21 8.91
N LYS A 45 -9.56 -7.24 8.08
CA LYS A 45 -10.20 -8.55 8.20
C LYS A 45 -9.70 -9.35 9.40
N LEU A 46 -8.42 -9.23 9.73
CA LEU A 46 -7.80 -9.95 10.85
C LEU A 46 -8.04 -9.25 12.19
N HIS A 47 -8.04 -7.93 12.17
CA HIS A 47 -8.13 -7.05 13.33
C HIS A 47 -9.15 -5.93 13.05
N PRO A 48 -10.48 -6.22 13.14
CA PRO A 48 -11.51 -5.24 12.81
C PRO A 48 -11.46 -3.97 13.67
N GLU A 49 -10.98 -4.09 14.91
CA GLU A 49 -10.86 -3.00 15.89
C GLU A 49 -9.52 -2.22 15.79
N ALA A 50 -8.62 -2.64 14.89
CA ALA A 50 -7.35 -1.97 14.76
C ALA A 50 -7.53 -0.60 14.09
N ALA A 51 -6.74 0.38 14.53
CA ALA A 51 -6.68 1.68 13.90
C ALA A 51 -6.30 1.55 12.41
N VAL A 52 -6.82 2.43 11.59
CA VAL A 52 -6.45 2.48 10.15
C VAL A 52 -5.02 2.99 10.05
N PRO A 53 -4.12 2.29 9.34
CA PRO A 53 -2.76 2.78 9.16
C PRO A 53 -2.75 4.06 8.33
N GLY A 54 -1.89 5.01 8.72
CA GLY A 54 -1.79 6.34 8.10
C GLY A 54 -1.13 6.33 6.71
N PHE A 55 -1.70 5.58 5.77
CA PHE A 55 -1.20 5.46 4.39
C PHE A 55 -1.67 6.56 3.46
N TYR A 56 -2.73 7.24 3.85
CA TYR A 56 -3.34 8.28 3.03
C TYR A 56 -2.74 9.65 3.41
N LEU A 57 -2.53 10.47 2.42
CA LEU A 57 -2.11 11.84 2.63
C LEU A 57 -3.10 12.59 3.53
N SER A 58 -4.39 12.30 3.40
CA SER A 58 -5.43 12.86 4.26
C SER A 58 -5.26 12.45 5.73
N GLU A 59 -4.89 11.19 6.01
CA GLU A 59 -4.65 10.74 7.39
C GLU A 59 -3.44 11.44 8.02
N ARG A 60 -2.38 11.60 7.24
CA ARG A 60 -1.21 12.37 7.68
C ARG A 60 -1.56 13.82 7.90
N LEU A 61 -2.29 14.43 6.98
CA LEU A 61 -2.77 15.80 7.11
C LEU A 61 -3.63 15.99 8.37
N PHE A 62 -4.51 15.04 8.68
CA PHE A 62 -5.32 15.07 9.89
C PHE A 62 -4.47 14.91 11.17
N ALA A 63 -3.47 14.04 11.14
CA ALA A 63 -2.56 13.89 12.27
C ALA A 63 -1.75 15.17 12.52
N ASP A 64 -1.21 15.78 11.45
CA ASP A 64 -0.48 17.04 11.53
C ASP A 64 -1.40 18.19 11.97
N ALA A 65 -2.66 18.23 11.49
CA ALA A 65 -3.67 19.19 11.92
C ALA A 65 -4.03 19.07 13.40
N ASN A 66 -4.19 17.82 13.89
CA ASN A 66 -4.47 17.58 15.30
C ASN A 66 -3.27 17.94 16.20
N ALA A 67 -2.05 17.68 15.76
CA ALA A 67 -0.85 18.12 16.46
C ALA A 67 -0.74 19.66 16.51
N LEU A 68 -1.00 20.34 15.39
CA LEU A 68 -1.02 21.80 15.33
C LEU A 68 -2.12 22.39 16.23
N ARG A 69 -3.31 21.77 16.26
CA ARG A 69 -4.38 22.14 17.19
C ARG A 69 -3.93 22.04 18.66
N GLY A 70 -3.18 20.98 19.00
CA GLY A 70 -2.61 20.84 20.34
C GLY A 70 -1.63 21.95 20.72
N HIS A 71 -0.92 22.53 19.75
CA HIS A 71 -0.01 23.66 19.98
C HIS A 71 -0.71 25.03 20.02
N LEU A 72 -1.70 25.26 19.15
CA LEU A 72 -2.39 26.55 19.04
C LEU A 72 -3.58 26.70 20.00
N GLY A 73 -4.06 25.59 20.54
CA GLY A 73 -5.35 25.48 21.22
C GLY A 73 -6.53 25.60 20.25
N ASP A 74 -7.72 25.17 20.68
CA ASP A 74 -8.92 25.13 19.85
C ASP A 74 -9.28 26.50 19.24
N ALA A 75 -9.24 27.55 20.03
CA ALA A 75 -9.60 28.89 19.56
C ALA A 75 -8.67 29.38 18.44
N GLY A 76 -7.36 29.19 18.59
CA GLY A 76 -6.38 29.62 17.59
C GLY A 76 -6.45 28.78 16.33
N PHE A 77 -6.58 27.45 16.49
CA PHE A 77 -6.64 26.52 15.38
C PHE A 77 -7.88 26.73 14.52
N PHE A 78 -9.07 26.77 15.11
CA PHE A 78 -10.32 26.96 14.36
C PHE A 78 -10.47 28.37 13.77
N ALA A 79 -9.93 29.39 14.41
CA ALA A 79 -9.86 30.73 13.82
C ALA A 79 -9.02 30.74 12.53
N ALA A 80 -7.87 30.06 12.53
CA ALA A 80 -7.00 29.94 11.37
C ALA A 80 -7.59 29.04 10.28
N LEU A 81 -8.19 27.90 10.65
CA LEU A 81 -8.82 26.96 9.70
C LEU A 81 -9.99 27.62 8.96
N ASN A 82 -10.80 28.38 9.66
CA ASN A 82 -11.99 29.05 9.10
C ASN A 82 -11.68 30.39 8.41
N ALA A 83 -10.47 30.91 8.51
CA ALA A 83 -10.11 32.21 7.94
C ALA A 83 -10.29 32.29 6.41
N ASN A 84 -10.10 31.16 5.71
CA ASN A 84 -10.22 31.03 4.25
C ASN A 84 -11.45 30.24 3.80
N SER A 85 -12.13 29.53 4.71
CA SER A 85 -13.41 28.93 4.39
C SER A 85 -14.39 30.03 4.10
N GLY A 86 -15.02 30.04 2.92
CA GLY A 86 -15.89 31.12 2.39
C GLY A 86 -17.08 31.59 3.23
N ALA A 87 -16.93 31.56 4.55
CA ALA A 87 -17.78 32.19 5.55
C ALA A 87 -17.62 33.71 5.61
N SER A 88 -17.10 34.34 4.54
CA SER A 88 -17.17 35.78 4.32
C SER A 88 -18.61 36.11 3.96
N GLY A 89 -19.39 36.46 4.98
CA GLY A 89 -20.73 37.01 4.92
C GLY A 89 -21.15 37.72 3.63
N ALA A 90 -21.63 36.96 2.66
CA ALA A 90 -22.59 37.41 1.69
C ALA A 90 -23.87 36.63 2.00
N ASP A 91 -24.78 37.30 2.62
CA ASP A 91 -26.18 36.93 2.84
C ASP A 91 -26.89 36.86 1.47
N ASP A 92 -26.54 35.84 0.69
CA ASP A 92 -27.27 35.50 -0.53
C ASP A 92 -28.18 34.31 -0.18
N GLY A 93 -29.34 34.62 0.35
CA GLY A 93 -30.47 33.83 0.83
C GLY A 93 -30.84 32.54 0.15
N TRP A 94 -29.92 31.83 -0.46
CA TRP A 94 -30.08 30.51 -1.07
C TRP A 94 -28.76 29.74 -1.00
N GLY A 95 -28.51 29.06 0.08
CA GLY A 95 -27.36 28.16 0.16
C GLY A 95 -27.18 27.62 1.56
N ASP A 96 -27.05 26.32 1.68
CA ASP A 96 -26.56 25.63 2.84
C ASP A 96 -25.40 26.40 3.45
N ALA A 97 -25.64 27.07 4.59
CA ALA A 97 -24.60 27.64 5.40
C ALA A 97 -23.81 26.45 5.98
N ALA A 98 -22.84 25.96 5.22
CA ALA A 98 -21.83 25.06 5.73
C ALA A 98 -21.10 25.84 6.83
N GLY A 99 -21.50 25.65 8.09
CA GLY A 99 -20.93 26.29 9.25
C GLY A 99 -19.42 26.10 9.29
N GLY A 100 -18.67 27.05 9.87
CA GLY A 100 -17.24 26.89 10.08
C GLY A 100 -16.94 25.62 10.89
N TRP A 101 -15.70 25.14 10.80
CA TRP A 101 -15.23 24.01 11.60
C TRP A 101 -15.16 24.39 13.08
N ASP A 102 -15.62 23.47 13.92
CA ASP A 102 -15.49 23.50 15.37
C ASP A 102 -14.92 22.18 15.89
N ALA A 103 -14.72 22.09 17.20
CA ALA A 103 -14.14 20.88 17.81
C ALA A 103 -14.99 19.63 17.55
N VAL A 104 -16.31 19.75 17.53
CA VAL A 104 -17.23 18.61 17.39
C VAL A 104 -17.19 18.07 15.95
N SER A 105 -17.34 18.94 14.97
CA SER A 105 -17.34 18.58 13.55
C SER A 105 -15.96 18.09 13.10
N PHE A 106 -14.88 18.71 13.56
CA PHE A 106 -13.52 18.29 13.28
C PHE A 106 -13.23 16.90 13.87
N ASP A 107 -13.55 16.67 15.15
CA ASP A 107 -13.34 15.38 15.80
C ASP A 107 -14.22 14.28 15.20
N ALA A 108 -15.43 14.59 14.72
CA ALA A 108 -16.27 13.63 14.01
C ALA A 108 -15.64 13.13 12.72
N VAL A 109 -14.97 14.01 11.95
CA VAL A 109 -14.22 13.61 10.75
C VAL A 109 -13.01 12.76 11.11
N LEU A 110 -12.22 13.15 12.10
CA LEU A 110 -11.03 12.40 12.52
C LEU A 110 -11.36 11.00 13.02
N ASN A 111 -12.50 10.86 13.72
CA ASN A 111 -12.95 9.57 14.26
C ASN A 111 -13.75 8.71 13.25
N GLY A 112 -13.88 9.17 12.00
CA GLY A 112 -14.62 8.44 10.95
C GLY A 112 -16.13 8.41 11.17
N GLN A 113 -16.67 9.34 11.95
CA GLN A 113 -18.11 9.47 12.24
C GLN A 113 -18.83 10.39 11.26
N ALA A 114 -18.08 11.19 10.49
CA ALA A 114 -18.60 12.09 9.47
C ALA A 114 -18.65 11.40 8.10
N GLY A 115 -19.45 11.99 7.18
CA GLY A 115 -19.56 11.52 5.80
C GLY A 115 -18.29 11.79 4.96
N GLU A 116 -18.22 11.16 3.79
CA GLU A 116 -17.10 11.35 2.84
C GLU A 116 -17.01 12.79 2.33
N ASP A 117 -18.15 13.48 2.19
CA ASP A 117 -18.21 14.88 1.77
C ASP A 117 -17.56 15.82 2.81
N ASP A 118 -17.86 15.62 4.10
CA ASP A 118 -17.24 16.38 5.18
C ASP A 118 -15.74 16.12 5.27
N ARG A 119 -15.33 14.88 5.05
CA ARG A 119 -13.92 14.50 5.01
C ARG A 119 -13.19 15.19 3.87
N THR A 120 -13.76 15.19 2.68
CA THR A 120 -13.19 15.86 1.50
C THR A 120 -13.12 17.36 1.70
N ARG A 121 -14.17 17.94 2.28
CA ARG A 121 -14.23 19.36 2.63
C ARG A 121 -13.14 19.74 3.63
N LEU A 122 -12.97 18.95 4.71
CA LEU A 122 -11.93 19.22 5.71
C LEU A 122 -10.52 19.17 5.11
N VAL A 123 -10.23 18.20 4.24
CA VAL A 123 -8.95 18.12 3.51
C VAL A 123 -8.73 19.38 2.69
N SER A 124 -9.74 19.83 1.94
CA SER A 124 -9.65 21.04 1.12
C SER A 124 -9.39 22.28 1.95
N ASP A 125 -10.12 22.44 3.06
CA ASP A 125 -10.01 23.60 3.94
C ASP A 125 -8.67 23.63 4.69
N LEU A 126 -8.16 22.48 5.14
CA LEU A 126 -6.83 22.35 5.76
C LEU A 126 -5.72 22.73 4.78
N ILE A 127 -5.78 22.23 3.54
CA ILE A 127 -4.80 22.56 2.50
C ILE A 127 -4.88 24.05 2.12
N GLY A 128 -6.09 24.56 1.99
CA GLY A 128 -6.30 25.97 1.61
C GLY A 128 -5.90 26.99 2.69
N SER A 129 -5.90 26.60 3.97
CA SER A 129 -5.65 27.53 5.08
C SER A 129 -4.31 27.30 5.79
N LEU A 130 -4.08 26.09 6.31
CA LEU A 130 -2.98 25.82 7.25
C LEU A 130 -1.82 25.05 6.61
N PHE A 131 -2.08 24.27 5.56
CA PHE A 131 -1.14 23.31 4.99
C PHE A 131 -0.95 23.49 3.48
N CYS A 132 -0.77 24.73 3.02
CA CYS A 132 -0.64 25.06 1.58
C CYS A 132 0.48 24.25 0.86
N ALA A 133 1.53 23.84 1.57
CA ALA A 133 2.59 23.00 1.01
C ALA A 133 2.11 21.60 0.61
N PHE A 134 0.97 21.11 1.11
CA PHE A 134 0.37 19.84 0.70
C PHE A 134 -0.29 19.90 -0.68
N THR A 135 -0.51 21.09 -1.24
CA THR A 135 -1.11 21.25 -2.58
C THR A 135 -0.29 20.52 -3.65
N ASP A 136 1.04 20.60 -3.58
CA ASP A 136 1.93 19.93 -4.54
C ASP A 136 1.91 18.41 -4.37
N LEU A 137 1.77 17.91 -3.14
CA LEU A 137 1.65 16.49 -2.83
C LEU A 137 0.30 15.90 -3.24
N ALA A 138 -0.80 16.67 -3.10
CA ALA A 138 -2.13 16.24 -3.52
C ALA A 138 -2.26 16.12 -5.04
N ASN A 139 -1.48 16.90 -5.79
CA ASN A 139 -1.43 16.85 -7.25
C ASN A 139 -0.51 15.73 -7.81
N THR A 140 0.25 15.05 -6.95
CA THR A 140 1.03 13.89 -7.39
C THR A 140 0.12 12.69 -7.64
N GLN A 141 0.39 11.94 -8.72
CA GLN A 141 -0.45 10.86 -9.28
C GLN A 141 -0.55 9.59 -8.39
N SER A 142 -0.23 9.66 -7.11
CA SER A 142 -0.21 8.53 -6.18
C SER A 142 -1.59 8.15 -5.61
N GLY A 143 -2.68 8.74 -6.12
CA GLY A 143 -4.04 8.38 -5.67
C GLY A 143 -4.31 8.69 -4.21
N GLY A 144 -3.66 9.72 -3.65
CA GLY A 144 -3.85 10.14 -2.26
C GLY A 144 -3.08 9.30 -1.22
N TYR A 145 -2.20 8.40 -1.64
CA TYR A 145 -1.29 7.65 -0.76
C TYR A 145 -0.04 8.48 -0.43
N VAL A 146 0.56 8.22 0.74
CA VAL A 146 1.91 8.67 1.06
C VAL A 146 2.92 8.03 0.09
N GLU A 147 4.12 8.60 -0.02
CA GLU A 147 5.20 8.01 -0.82
C GLU A 147 5.43 6.55 -0.41
N PHE A 148 5.75 5.68 -1.38
CA PHE A 148 5.78 4.24 -1.19
C PHE A 148 6.72 3.78 -0.06
N ASP A 149 7.93 4.34 0.04
CA ASP A 149 8.91 3.98 1.08
C ASP A 149 8.42 4.39 2.49
N GLU A 150 7.80 5.56 2.61
CA GLU A 150 7.15 6.01 3.83
C GLU A 150 5.93 5.12 4.17
N GLY A 151 5.14 4.74 3.18
CA GLY A 151 4.03 3.80 3.36
C GLY A 151 4.50 2.44 3.90
N LEU A 152 5.63 1.93 3.41
CA LEU A 152 6.23 0.69 3.93
C LEU A 152 6.73 0.85 5.37
N ARG A 153 7.27 2.02 5.73
CA ARG A 153 7.65 2.33 7.12
C ARG A 153 6.42 2.32 8.04
N VAL A 154 5.36 3.03 7.66
CA VAL A 154 4.08 3.07 8.41
C VAL A 154 3.49 1.66 8.53
N MET A 155 3.54 0.85 7.47
CA MET A 155 3.06 -0.52 7.46
C MET A 155 3.80 -1.38 8.51
N THR A 156 5.14 -1.29 8.56
CA THR A 156 5.92 -2.06 9.54
C THR A 156 5.71 -1.57 10.97
N GLN A 157 5.56 -0.27 11.17
CA GLN A 157 5.23 0.32 12.47
C GLN A 157 3.85 -0.13 12.96
N HIS A 158 2.84 -0.11 12.08
CA HIS A 158 1.49 -0.55 12.40
C HIS A 158 1.43 -2.04 12.74
N ALA A 159 2.08 -2.90 11.93
CA ALA A 159 2.15 -4.34 12.22
C ALA A 159 2.85 -4.64 13.55
N LYS A 160 3.90 -3.89 13.89
CA LYS A 160 4.58 -4.00 15.19
C LYS A 160 3.64 -3.65 16.34
N ALA A 161 2.85 -2.59 16.20
CA ALA A 161 1.86 -2.20 17.22
C ALA A 161 0.76 -3.27 17.41
N LEU A 162 0.47 -4.06 16.37
CA LEU A 162 -0.43 -5.22 16.43
C LEU A 162 0.22 -6.50 16.99
N GLY A 163 1.50 -6.45 17.39
CA GLY A 163 2.22 -7.57 18.00
C GLY A 163 2.85 -8.56 17.02
N TYR A 164 3.06 -8.15 15.75
CA TYR A 164 3.81 -8.96 14.80
C TYR A 164 5.32 -8.72 14.90
N ASP A 165 6.10 -9.75 14.58
CA ASP A 165 7.58 -9.74 14.59
C ASP A 165 8.17 -9.51 13.18
N ALA A 166 7.42 -9.83 12.13
CA ALA A 166 7.84 -9.68 10.74
C ALA A 166 6.64 -9.63 9.78
N ILE A 167 6.87 -9.14 8.55
CA ILE A 167 5.88 -9.14 7.47
C ILE A 167 6.43 -9.93 6.29
N ILE A 168 5.58 -10.79 5.70
CA ILE A 168 5.84 -11.42 4.42
C ILE A 168 4.78 -10.95 3.41
N LEU A 169 5.23 -10.29 2.35
CA LEU A 169 4.38 -9.87 1.24
C LEU A 169 4.45 -10.91 0.12
N PHE A 170 3.29 -11.34 -0.36
CA PHE A 170 3.15 -12.13 -1.57
C PHE A 170 2.51 -11.27 -2.66
N LEU A 171 3.31 -10.81 -3.61
CA LEU A 171 2.83 -10.04 -4.75
C LEU A 171 2.61 -10.99 -5.93
N ASP A 172 1.35 -11.26 -6.21
CA ASP A 172 0.96 -12.06 -7.37
C ASP A 172 0.60 -11.13 -8.54
N GLU A 173 0.91 -11.59 -9.76
CA GLU A 173 0.59 -10.93 -11.02
C GLU A 173 1.21 -9.52 -11.19
N LEU A 174 2.28 -9.18 -10.45
CA LEU A 174 2.97 -7.88 -10.59
C LEU A 174 3.44 -7.64 -12.03
N ILE A 175 4.00 -8.67 -12.65
CA ILE A 175 4.54 -8.59 -14.01
C ILE A 175 3.42 -8.40 -15.03
N LEU A 176 2.33 -9.12 -14.88
CA LEU A 176 1.16 -8.98 -15.77
C LEU A 176 0.51 -7.60 -15.62
N TRP A 177 0.45 -7.10 -14.39
CA TRP A 177 -0.03 -5.74 -14.13
C TRP A 177 0.86 -4.69 -14.80
N LEU A 178 2.19 -4.76 -14.68
CA LEU A 178 3.10 -3.86 -15.41
C LEU A 178 2.92 -3.99 -16.92
N ALA A 179 2.77 -5.21 -17.43
CA ALA A 179 2.56 -5.48 -18.85
C ALA A 179 1.25 -4.86 -19.37
N SER A 180 0.19 -4.80 -18.57
CA SER A 180 -1.08 -4.16 -18.96
C SER A 180 -0.96 -2.63 -19.13
N HIS A 181 0.09 -2.01 -18.59
CA HIS A 181 0.34 -0.56 -18.68
C HIS A 181 1.50 -0.20 -19.62
N LEU A 182 1.97 -1.12 -20.47
CA LEU A 182 3.11 -0.89 -21.35
C LEU A 182 2.91 0.27 -22.34
N SER A 183 1.67 0.65 -22.65
CA SER A 183 1.37 1.85 -23.46
C SER A 183 1.76 3.17 -22.76
N ASP A 184 1.81 3.19 -21.41
CA ASP A 184 2.29 4.33 -20.60
C ASP A 184 3.67 4.02 -20.02
N GLN A 185 4.70 4.30 -20.80
CA GLN A 185 6.09 4.04 -20.38
C GLN A 185 6.50 4.84 -19.15
N GLY A 186 6.00 6.06 -19.00
CA GLY A 186 6.27 6.89 -17.84
C GLY A 186 5.71 6.24 -16.55
N PHE A 187 4.51 5.67 -16.63
CA PHE A 187 3.92 4.90 -15.55
C PHE A 187 4.80 3.68 -15.21
N VAL A 188 5.10 2.85 -16.20
CA VAL A 188 5.88 1.62 -15.98
C VAL A 188 7.25 1.92 -15.36
N GLN A 189 7.96 2.94 -15.84
CA GLN A 189 9.25 3.34 -15.27
C GLN A 189 9.13 3.80 -13.82
N ARG A 190 8.11 4.61 -13.48
CA ARG A 190 7.88 5.04 -12.10
C ARG A 190 7.57 3.85 -11.18
N GLU A 191 6.69 2.96 -11.61
CA GLU A 191 6.29 1.82 -10.79
C GLU A 191 7.42 0.80 -10.59
N ILE A 192 8.25 0.54 -11.61
CA ILE A 192 9.44 -0.31 -11.50
C ILE A 192 10.43 0.25 -10.46
N GLN A 193 10.63 1.57 -10.43
CA GLN A 193 11.52 2.19 -9.44
C GLN A 193 11.00 1.99 -8.01
N LYS A 194 9.69 1.98 -7.81
CA LYS A 194 9.09 1.72 -6.51
C LYS A 194 9.26 0.25 -6.07
N VAL A 195 9.24 -0.71 -7.01
CA VAL A 195 9.47 -2.14 -6.67
C VAL A 195 10.81 -2.35 -5.98
N VAL A 196 11.85 -1.60 -6.35
CA VAL A 196 13.15 -1.66 -5.70
C VAL A 196 13.07 -1.31 -4.21
N LYS A 197 12.14 -0.43 -3.82
CA LYS A 197 11.90 -0.06 -2.43
C LYS A 197 11.40 -1.22 -1.56
N LEU A 198 10.92 -2.29 -2.13
CA LEU A 198 10.57 -3.50 -1.37
C LEU A 198 11.80 -4.16 -0.71
N VAL A 199 12.96 -4.03 -1.30
CA VAL A 199 14.23 -4.64 -0.85
C VAL A 199 15.26 -3.62 -0.41
N GLU A 200 15.29 -2.44 -1.03
CA GLU A 200 16.20 -1.33 -0.68
C GLU A 200 15.38 -0.19 -0.08
N THR A 201 15.67 0.16 1.14
CA THR A 201 14.98 1.28 1.80
C THR A 201 15.96 2.37 2.18
N GLY A 202 15.57 3.63 1.94
CA GLY A 202 16.24 4.81 2.49
C GLY A 202 15.74 5.16 3.90
N ILE A 203 14.61 4.57 4.33
CA ILE A 203 13.95 4.85 5.59
C ILE A 203 13.95 3.59 6.46
N PRO A 204 14.46 3.63 7.71
CA PRO A 204 14.44 2.48 8.61
C PRO A 204 13.03 1.93 8.83
N ARG A 205 12.89 0.62 8.76
CA ARG A 205 11.64 -0.10 9.02
C ARG A 205 11.64 -0.67 10.43
N GLU A 206 10.49 -0.65 11.08
CA GLU A 206 10.33 -1.15 12.45
C GLU A 206 10.35 -2.68 12.56
N LEU A 207 9.98 -3.38 11.47
CA LEU A 207 9.97 -4.83 11.38
C LEU A 207 10.72 -5.31 10.13
N PRO A 208 11.35 -6.48 10.19
CA PRO A 208 11.83 -7.18 9.00
C PRO A 208 10.67 -7.43 8.01
N MET A 209 10.94 -7.22 6.74
CA MET A 209 9.97 -7.47 5.68
C MET A 209 10.63 -8.29 4.57
N VAL A 210 9.94 -9.34 4.13
CA VAL A 210 10.33 -10.18 3.00
C VAL A 210 9.24 -10.10 1.94
N SER A 211 9.63 -9.87 0.69
CA SER A 211 8.71 -9.79 -0.43
C SER A 211 8.93 -10.95 -1.40
N PHE A 212 7.88 -11.73 -1.65
CA PHE A 212 7.84 -12.74 -2.70
C PHE A 212 7.06 -12.19 -3.88
N ILE A 213 7.65 -12.20 -5.05
CA ILE A 213 7.01 -11.76 -6.30
C ILE A 213 6.84 -13.00 -7.16
N ALA A 214 5.58 -13.44 -7.32
CA ALA A 214 5.25 -14.52 -8.22
C ALA A 214 5.20 -14.01 -9.66
N ARG A 215 5.82 -14.76 -10.57
CA ARG A 215 5.75 -14.51 -12.00
C ARG A 215 5.49 -15.81 -12.77
N GLN A 216 4.61 -15.76 -13.74
CA GLN A 216 4.27 -16.92 -14.57
C GLN A 216 5.11 -16.99 -15.86
N ARG A 217 5.63 -15.83 -16.32
CA ARG A 217 6.46 -15.72 -17.54
C ARG A 217 7.63 -14.76 -17.33
N ASP A 218 8.65 -14.95 -18.15
CA ASP A 218 9.73 -13.97 -18.22
C ASP A 218 9.19 -12.67 -18.86
N LEU A 219 9.45 -11.54 -18.22
CA LEU A 219 9.01 -10.24 -18.73
C LEU A 219 9.64 -9.91 -20.09
N ARG A 220 10.80 -10.50 -20.39
CA ARG A 220 11.47 -10.36 -21.70
C ARG A 220 10.62 -10.91 -22.86
N GLU A 221 9.83 -11.95 -22.59
CA GLU A 221 8.92 -12.53 -23.61
C GLU A 221 7.77 -11.55 -23.90
N PHE A 222 7.25 -10.82 -22.90
CA PHE A 222 6.22 -9.81 -23.11
C PHE A 222 6.73 -8.57 -23.87
N VAL A 223 7.98 -8.17 -23.60
CA VAL A 223 8.58 -6.98 -24.20
C VAL A 223 8.99 -7.26 -25.66
N GLY A 224 9.41 -8.52 -25.96
CA GLY A 224 9.93 -8.89 -27.28
C GLY A 224 8.93 -8.79 -28.43
N ASP A 225 7.67 -9.09 -28.18
CA ASP A 225 6.64 -9.19 -29.22
C ASP A 225 5.91 -7.86 -29.51
N GLN A 226 5.95 -6.89 -28.59
CA GLN A 226 5.15 -5.67 -28.69
C GLN A 226 5.94 -4.36 -28.88
N TYR A 227 7.25 -4.38 -28.69
CA TYR A 227 8.10 -3.18 -28.75
C TYR A 227 9.27 -3.35 -29.72
N SER A 228 9.52 -2.31 -30.51
CA SER A 228 10.69 -2.24 -31.40
C SER A 228 11.69 -1.18 -30.94
N GLY A 229 12.97 -1.48 -31.02
CA GLY A 229 14.06 -0.50 -30.95
C GLY A 229 14.44 -0.01 -29.55
N ALA A 230 14.69 1.31 -29.40
CA ALA A 230 15.24 1.94 -28.22
C ALA A 230 14.37 1.76 -26.95
N GLN A 231 13.07 1.65 -27.12
CA GLN A 231 12.10 1.49 -26.02
C GLN A 231 12.25 0.13 -25.31
N GLN A 232 12.47 -0.92 -26.10
CA GLN A 232 12.73 -2.26 -25.62
C GLN A 232 14.01 -2.33 -24.78
N VAL A 233 15.06 -1.61 -25.21
CA VAL A 233 16.34 -1.57 -24.49
C VAL A 233 16.18 -0.90 -23.13
N VAL A 234 15.54 0.28 -23.07
CA VAL A 234 15.36 1.02 -21.81
C VAL A 234 14.55 0.22 -20.79
N LEU A 235 13.46 -0.42 -21.22
CA LEU A 235 12.64 -1.24 -20.34
C LEU A 235 13.40 -2.51 -19.90
N SER A 236 14.07 -3.19 -20.82
CA SER A 236 14.90 -4.36 -20.51
C SER A 236 16.00 -4.05 -19.51
N ASP A 237 16.67 -2.91 -19.63
CA ASP A 237 17.74 -2.51 -18.71
C ASP A 237 17.20 -2.13 -17.32
N SER A 238 16.06 -1.45 -17.25
CA SER A 238 15.37 -1.17 -15.98
C SER A 238 14.98 -2.45 -15.26
N LEU A 239 14.52 -3.46 -16.00
CA LEU A 239 14.14 -4.77 -15.46
C LEU A 239 15.33 -5.61 -15.02
N LYS A 240 16.43 -5.59 -15.77
CA LYS A 240 17.67 -6.27 -15.36
C LYS A 240 18.21 -5.69 -14.05
N HIS A 241 18.16 -4.36 -13.91
CA HIS A 241 18.58 -3.67 -12.70
C HIS A 241 17.74 -4.07 -11.49
N TRP A 242 16.44 -4.28 -11.69
CA TRP A 242 15.54 -4.79 -10.68
C TRP A 242 15.76 -6.28 -10.37
N GLU A 243 15.85 -7.15 -11.40
CA GLU A 243 16.06 -8.59 -11.21
C GLU A 243 17.32 -8.91 -10.41
N GLY A 244 18.40 -8.15 -10.59
CA GLY A 244 19.65 -8.32 -9.85
C GLY A 244 19.54 -8.11 -8.33
N ARG A 245 18.44 -7.54 -7.83
CA ARG A 245 18.18 -7.29 -6.41
C ARG A 245 17.35 -8.36 -5.73
N PHE A 246 16.73 -9.24 -6.51
CA PHE A 246 15.90 -10.33 -6.02
C PHE A 246 16.58 -11.67 -6.22
N HIS A 247 16.45 -12.54 -5.21
CA HIS A 247 16.85 -13.92 -5.37
C HIS A 247 15.78 -14.68 -6.18
N THR A 248 16.18 -15.29 -7.29
CA THR A 248 15.26 -16.03 -8.17
C THR A 248 15.13 -17.47 -7.71
N ILE A 249 13.91 -17.92 -7.47
CA ILE A 249 13.54 -19.30 -7.19
C ILE A 249 12.68 -19.79 -8.35
N THR A 250 13.18 -20.79 -9.07
CA THR A 250 12.42 -21.44 -10.16
C THR A 250 11.68 -22.64 -9.62
N LEU A 251 10.36 -22.66 -9.80
CA LEU A 251 9.54 -23.83 -9.49
C LEU A 251 9.59 -24.78 -10.69
N GLU A 252 10.13 -25.97 -10.47
CA GLU A 252 10.20 -26.99 -11.52
C GLU A 252 8.90 -27.77 -11.61
N ASP A 253 8.52 -28.17 -12.83
CA ASP A 253 7.30 -28.94 -13.12
C ASP A 253 7.33 -30.38 -12.55
N ARG A 254 8.48 -30.84 -12.07
CA ARG A 254 8.65 -32.19 -11.50
C ARG A 254 7.67 -32.50 -10.37
N ASN A 255 7.20 -31.50 -9.68
CA ASN A 255 6.29 -31.67 -8.54
C ASN A 255 4.80 -31.61 -8.96
N LEU A 256 4.48 -31.31 -10.22
CA LEU A 256 3.10 -31.26 -10.70
C LEU A 256 2.31 -32.55 -10.48
N PRO A 257 2.85 -33.77 -10.76
CA PRO A 257 2.13 -35.00 -10.47
C PRO A 257 1.78 -35.17 -8.99
N VAL A 258 2.72 -34.84 -8.09
CA VAL A 258 2.52 -34.95 -6.63
C VAL A 258 1.50 -33.92 -6.14
N ILE A 259 1.53 -32.70 -6.71
CA ILE A 259 0.55 -31.63 -6.39
C ILE A 259 -0.84 -32.03 -6.89
N ALA A 260 -0.93 -32.56 -8.11
CA ALA A 260 -2.19 -33.05 -8.70
C ALA A 260 -2.79 -34.19 -7.86
N GLU A 261 -1.96 -35.17 -7.49
CA GLU A 261 -2.36 -36.25 -6.61
C GLU A 261 -2.94 -35.74 -5.28
N ARG A 262 -2.25 -34.84 -4.61
CA ARG A 262 -2.68 -34.33 -3.29
C ARG A 262 -3.87 -33.38 -3.33
N ARG A 263 -4.07 -32.65 -4.42
CA ARG A 263 -5.12 -31.62 -4.52
C ARG A 263 -6.35 -32.02 -5.31
N LEU A 264 -6.17 -32.83 -6.35
CA LEU A 264 -7.25 -33.19 -7.28
C LEU A 264 -7.75 -34.62 -7.08
N LEU A 265 -6.87 -35.54 -6.67
CA LEU A 265 -7.23 -36.95 -6.49
C LEU A 265 -7.56 -37.17 -5.01
N ARG A 266 -8.80 -37.53 -4.73
CA ARG A 266 -9.18 -38.10 -3.43
C ARG A 266 -9.35 -39.59 -3.60
N PRO A 267 -8.55 -40.41 -2.91
CA PRO A 267 -8.75 -41.84 -2.95
C PRO A 267 -10.15 -42.18 -2.39
N ILE A 268 -10.82 -43.12 -3.06
CA ILE A 268 -12.18 -43.55 -2.66
C ILE A 268 -12.09 -44.37 -1.36
N ASP A 269 -10.96 -45.09 -1.19
CA ASP A 269 -10.61 -45.80 0.03
C ASP A 269 -9.08 -45.86 0.20
N GLU A 270 -8.59 -46.40 1.33
CA GLU A 270 -7.15 -46.50 1.59
C GLU A 270 -6.42 -47.45 0.65
N SER A 271 -7.10 -48.45 0.06
CA SER A 271 -6.51 -49.38 -0.89
C SER A 271 -6.27 -48.77 -2.27
N ALA A 272 -7.00 -47.72 -2.61
CA ALA A 272 -6.82 -46.93 -3.83
C ALA A 272 -5.64 -45.93 -3.76
N ARG A 273 -4.91 -45.92 -2.64
CA ARG A 273 -3.77 -45.00 -2.41
C ARG A 273 -2.42 -45.62 -2.80
N ALA A 274 -2.40 -46.91 -3.13
CA ALA A 274 -1.24 -47.61 -3.63
C ALA A 274 -1.12 -47.48 -5.15
#